data_252a30540bce36fc086e7beef5ce3ee7
#
_entry.id   252a30540bce36fc086e7beef5ce3ee7
#
_cell.length_a   1.000
_cell.length_b   1.000
_cell.length_c   1.000
_cell.angle_alpha   90.00
_cell.angle_beta   90.00
_cell.angle_gamma   90.00
#
_symmetry.space_group_name_H-M   'P 1'
#
loop_
_entity.id
_entity.type
_entity.pdbx_description
1 polymer ?
#
loop_
_entity_poly.entity_id
_entity_poly.type
_entity_poly.pdbx_seq_one_letter_code
_entity_poly.pdbx_strand_id
1 'polypeptide(L)'
;MATGLLRKGVSIARITNSSSGSTPLAPRLVSARLQATAAEAKQVEEKAPRPEAMLKTFQIYRWNPDNPSKPELQDYKINLENCGPMVLDALIKVKNEIDPTLTFRRSCREGICGSCAMNIDGCNGLACLTKISSDPSSTITPLPHMFVIKDLVVDMTNFYNQYKSIEPWLKRKTPPSSPGKEILQSKKDRAKLDGMYECILCACCSTSCPSYWWNPESYLGPAALLNANRWISDSRDEYTKERLEAINDEFKLYRCHAIMNCANACPKGLNPGMQIQHIKSLQLKFGH
;
A
#
# COMPACT_ATOMS: atom_id res chain seq x y z
N MET A 1 -48.29 34.12 -10.09
CA MET A 1 -49.32 33.09 -10.15
C MET A 1 -48.72 31.81 -9.65
N ALA A 2 -49.31 31.36 -8.59
CA ALA A 2 -48.93 30.21 -7.75
C ALA A 2 -49.35 28.87 -8.39
N THR A 3 -48.84 27.85 -7.79
CA THR A 3 -49.28 26.45 -7.58
C THR A 3 -48.31 25.42 -8.19
N GLY A 4 -47.91 24.35 -7.48
CA GLY A 4 -48.29 23.80 -6.20
C GLY A 4 -47.46 22.52 -5.93
N LEU A 5 -47.18 22.29 -4.67
CA LEU A 5 -46.55 21.09 -4.13
C LEU A 5 -47.36 19.82 -4.32
N LEU A 6 -46.70 18.68 -4.44
CA LEU A 6 -47.24 17.41 -3.98
C LEU A 6 -46.10 16.54 -3.32
N ARG A 7 -46.13 16.54 -2.00
CA ARG A 7 -45.45 15.56 -1.13
C ARG A 7 -46.26 14.26 -1.11
N LYS A 8 -45.65 13.11 -1.36
CA LYS A 8 -46.21 11.81 -0.98
C LYS A 8 -45.50 11.31 0.29
N GLY A 9 -46.29 11.24 1.37
CA GLY A 9 -45.92 10.71 2.66
C GLY A 9 -45.98 9.17 2.64
N VAL A 10 -45.06 8.56 3.35
CA VAL A 10 -45.01 7.12 3.64
C VAL A 10 -45.65 6.92 5.02
N SER A 11 -46.66 6.06 5.06
CA SER A 11 -47.48 5.73 6.25
C SER A 11 -46.82 4.65 7.06
N ILE A 12 -46.63 4.90 8.36
CA ILE A 12 -46.13 3.92 9.35
C ILE A 12 -47.38 3.24 9.96
N ALA A 13 -47.44 1.92 9.79
CA ALA A 13 -48.47 1.10 10.42
C ALA A 13 -48.07 0.76 11.87
N ARG A 14 -48.87 1.21 12.83
CA ARG A 14 -48.86 0.76 14.22
C ARG A 14 -49.57 -0.57 14.35
N ILE A 15 -48.94 -1.55 14.99
CA ILE A 15 -49.59 -2.77 15.46
C ILE A 15 -49.91 -2.57 16.93
N THR A 16 -51.20 -2.63 17.26
CA THR A 16 -51.74 -2.57 18.60
C THR A 16 -51.89 -3.99 19.17
N ASN A 17 -51.37 -4.20 20.39
CA ASN A 17 -51.66 -5.37 21.23
C ASN A 17 -53.03 -5.24 21.81
N SER A 18 -53.82 -6.35 21.79
CA SER A 18 -54.98 -6.52 22.59
C SER A 18 -54.82 -7.73 23.52
N SER A 19 -55.06 -7.46 24.80
CA SER A 19 -55.04 -8.34 25.94
C SER A 19 -56.38 -9.10 26.16
N SER A 20 -56.33 -10.34 26.61
CA SER A 20 -57.32 -11.01 27.48
C SER A 20 -56.68 -12.30 27.95
N GLY A 21 -56.53 -12.63 29.23
CA GLY A 21 -57.37 -12.56 30.37
C GLY A 21 -57.69 -13.99 30.80
N SER A 22 -57.07 -14.47 31.87
CA SER A 22 -57.72 -15.25 32.96
C SER A 22 -56.72 -16.08 33.80
N THR A 23 -56.74 -15.81 35.07
CA THR A 23 -56.18 -16.53 36.23
C THR A 23 -57.06 -17.70 36.61
N PRO A 24 -56.85 -18.49 37.74
CA PRO A 24 -55.58 -19.01 38.30
C PRO A 24 -55.74 -20.52 38.68
N LEU A 25 -54.64 -21.18 39.11
CA LEU A 25 -54.70 -22.27 40.11
C LEU A 25 -53.31 -22.67 40.58
N ALA A 26 -53.05 -22.44 41.84
CA ALA A 26 -51.95 -23.10 42.54
C ALA A 26 -52.43 -24.46 43.10
N PRO A 27 -51.55 -25.40 43.34
CA PRO A 27 -51.26 -25.80 44.70
C PRO A 27 -49.79 -26.09 45.03
N ARG A 28 -49.44 -25.63 46.14
CA ARG A 28 -48.66 -26.18 47.28
C ARG A 28 -47.97 -27.54 47.11
N LEU A 29 -46.80 -27.55 47.81
CA LEU A 29 -46.05 -28.65 48.40
C LEU A 29 -44.77 -28.97 47.64
N VAL A 30 -43.61 -29.15 48.24
CA VAL A 30 -43.09 -29.51 49.52
C VAL A 30 -41.67 -29.04 49.67
N SER A 31 -41.36 -28.46 50.81
CA SER A 31 -39.99 -28.17 51.25
C SER A 31 -39.29 -29.51 51.54
N ALA A 32 -38.19 -29.75 50.79
CA ALA A 32 -37.19 -30.71 51.22
C ALA A 32 -35.83 -29.97 51.27
N ARG A 33 -35.47 -29.54 52.47
CA ARG A 33 -34.11 -29.20 52.83
C ARG A 33 -33.26 -30.45 52.69
N LEU A 34 -32.35 -30.39 51.68
CA LEU A 34 -31.17 -31.22 51.71
C LEU A 34 -29.99 -30.25 51.94
N GLN A 35 -29.53 -30.30 53.19
CA GLN A 35 -28.20 -29.79 53.55
C GLN A 35 -27.18 -30.73 52.92
N ALA A 36 -26.68 -30.36 51.76
CA ALA A 36 -25.47 -30.94 51.21
C ALA A 36 -24.29 -30.14 51.74
N THR A 37 -23.44 -30.82 52.43
CA THR A 37 -22.20 -30.38 53.07
C THR A 37 -21.29 -29.70 52.08
N ALA A 38 -20.78 -28.53 52.46
CA ALA A 38 -19.75 -27.78 51.77
C ALA A 38 -18.38 -28.46 51.96
N ALA A 39 -18.15 -29.56 51.29
CA ALA A 39 -16.88 -30.25 51.22
C ALA A 39 -16.90 -31.17 50.00
N GLU A 40 -16.64 -30.60 48.80
CA GLU A 40 -16.20 -31.29 47.58
C GLU A 40 -16.52 -30.42 46.36
N ALA A 41 -15.74 -29.40 46.10
CA ALA A 41 -15.56 -28.84 44.79
C ALA A 41 -14.31 -27.96 44.77
N LYS A 42 -13.17 -28.50 45.16
CA LYS A 42 -11.91 -28.09 44.54
C LYS A 42 -11.69 -28.97 43.31
N GLN A 43 -12.52 -28.83 42.30
CA GLN A 43 -12.12 -29.21 40.96
C GLN A 43 -11.04 -28.22 40.58
N VAL A 44 -9.80 -28.71 40.60
CA VAL A 44 -8.68 -28.12 39.87
C VAL A 44 -9.17 -28.00 38.44
N GLU A 45 -9.52 -26.79 38.01
CA GLU A 45 -9.61 -26.48 36.59
C GLU A 45 -8.21 -26.78 36.00
N GLU A 46 -8.08 -27.97 35.47
CA GLU A 46 -6.96 -28.36 34.63
C GLU A 46 -7.08 -27.46 33.42
N LYS A 47 -6.32 -26.34 33.48
CA LYS A 47 -6.24 -25.35 32.44
C LYS A 47 -5.80 -26.07 31.19
N ALA A 48 -6.73 -26.28 30.24
CA ALA A 48 -6.41 -26.83 28.92
C ALA A 48 -5.10 -26.23 28.44
N PRO A 49 -4.17 -27.02 27.88
CA PRO A 49 -2.89 -26.50 27.43
C PRO A 49 -3.20 -25.33 26.49
N ARG A 50 -2.72 -24.13 26.86
CA ARG A 50 -2.80 -22.96 25.97
C ARG A 50 -2.19 -23.40 24.67
N PRO A 51 -2.86 -23.19 23.52
CA PRO A 51 -2.23 -23.45 22.23
C PRO A 51 -0.86 -22.78 22.26
N GLU A 52 0.17 -23.51 21.82
CA GLU A 52 1.54 -22.98 21.77
C GLU A 52 1.48 -21.63 21.07
N ALA A 53 1.93 -20.58 21.76
CA ALA A 53 1.87 -19.23 21.23
C ALA A 53 2.52 -19.22 19.85
N MET A 54 1.81 -18.76 18.81
CA MET A 54 2.32 -18.68 17.45
C MET A 54 3.40 -17.59 17.37
N LEU A 55 4.59 -17.91 17.92
CA LEU A 55 5.73 -16.99 17.95
C LEU A 55 6.41 -16.97 16.59
N LYS A 56 6.56 -15.77 16.03
CA LYS A 56 7.34 -15.51 14.82
C LYS A 56 8.45 -14.51 15.11
N THR A 57 9.62 -14.75 14.53
CA THR A 57 10.77 -13.83 14.62
C THR A 57 10.79 -12.90 13.42
N PHE A 58 10.86 -11.61 13.66
CA PHE A 58 11.10 -10.60 12.64
C PHE A 58 12.51 -10.07 12.78
N GLN A 59 13.34 -10.27 11.76
CA GLN A 59 14.70 -9.75 11.65
C GLN A 59 14.62 -8.40 10.95
N ILE A 60 14.73 -7.32 11.72
CA ILE A 60 14.54 -5.96 11.21
C ILE A 60 15.87 -5.25 11.15
N TYR A 61 16.14 -4.64 9.98
CA TYR A 61 17.33 -3.80 9.79
C TYR A 61 17.28 -2.58 10.71
N ARG A 62 18.37 -2.38 11.45
CA ARG A 62 18.57 -1.27 12.39
C ARG A 62 19.85 -0.51 12.05
N TRP A 63 19.70 0.78 11.96
CA TRP A 63 20.81 1.73 11.84
C TRP A 63 20.38 3.11 12.31
N ASN A 64 21.22 3.78 13.10
CA ASN A 64 20.95 5.11 13.63
C ASN A 64 22.09 6.07 13.28
N PRO A 65 21.84 7.19 12.60
CA PRO A 65 22.83 8.19 12.26
C PRO A 65 23.46 8.89 13.48
N ASP A 66 22.70 8.99 14.59
CA ASP A 66 23.20 9.64 15.82
C ASP A 66 24.27 8.82 16.54
N ASN A 67 24.29 7.50 16.30
CA ASN A 67 25.30 6.58 16.79
C ASN A 67 25.68 5.63 15.66
N PRO A 68 26.58 6.06 14.73
CA PRO A 68 26.87 5.34 13.49
C PRO A 68 27.72 4.10 13.76
N SER A 69 27.08 3.03 14.19
CA SER A 69 27.61 1.67 14.17
C SER A 69 27.38 1.00 12.82
N LYS A 70 27.92 -0.21 12.62
CA LYS A 70 27.55 -1.01 11.45
C LYS A 70 26.07 -1.35 11.53
N PRO A 71 25.35 -1.29 10.38
CA PRO A 71 23.98 -1.78 10.32
C PRO A 71 23.88 -3.24 10.77
N GLU A 72 22.82 -3.58 11.47
CA GLU A 72 22.56 -4.93 11.95
C GLU A 72 21.11 -5.36 11.72
N LEU A 73 20.87 -6.67 11.73
CA LEU A 73 19.52 -7.24 11.78
C LEU A 73 19.23 -7.57 13.24
N GLN A 74 18.23 -6.91 13.80
CA GLN A 74 17.78 -7.16 15.18
C GLN A 74 16.55 -8.05 15.18
N ASP A 75 16.56 -9.07 16.02
CA ASP A 75 15.47 -10.04 16.14
C ASP A 75 14.37 -9.54 17.09
N TYR A 76 13.13 -9.56 16.62
CA TYR A 76 11.93 -9.25 17.41
C TYR A 76 10.98 -10.44 17.37
N LYS A 77 10.67 -11.01 18.53
CA LYS A 77 9.73 -12.12 18.66
C LYS A 77 8.33 -11.60 18.94
N ILE A 78 7.37 -11.93 18.10
CA ILE A 78 5.98 -11.48 18.19
C ILE A 78 5.05 -12.70 18.26
N ASN A 79 4.10 -12.66 19.20
CA ASN A 79 2.96 -13.58 19.20
C ASN A 79 1.94 -13.12 18.17
N LEU A 80 1.71 -13.91 17.13
CA LEU A 80 0.80 -13.61 16.04
C LEU A 80 -0.68 -13.67 16.43
N GLU A 81 -1.05 -14.33 17.51
CA GLU A 81 -2.43 -14.37 18.02
C GLU A 81 -2.96 -12.96 18.35
N ASN A 82 -2.08 -12.09 18.82
CA ASN A 82 -2.38 -10.71 19.22
C ASN A 82 -1.82 -9.69 18.21
N CYS A 83 -1.60 -10.10 16.96
CA CYS A 83 -1.09 -9.25 15.89
C CYS A 83 -2.04 -9.28 14.68
N GLY A 84 -2.17 -8.16 13.99
CA GLY A 84 -2.89 -8.14 12.71
C GLY A 84 -2.14 -8.94 11.64
N PRO A 85 -2.80 -9.26 10.51
CA PRO A 85 -2.30 -10.20 9.52
C PRO A 85 -1.20 -9.65 8.61
N MET A 86 -0.95 -8.33 8.64
CA MET A 86 -0.02 -7.67 7.74
C MET A 86 1.34 -7.39 8.39
N VAL A 87 2.40 -7.38 7.60
CA VAL A 87 3.75 -7.02 8.07
C VAL A 87 3.77 -5.64 8.74
N LEU A 88 2.97 -4.69 8.26
CA LEU A 88 2.84 -3.38 8.89
C LEU A 88 2.30 -3.46 10.31
N ASP A 89 1.37 -4.38 10.59
CA ASP A 89 0.82 -4.56 11.93
C ASP A 89 1.90 -5.06 12.91
N ALA A 90 2.75 -5.99 12.44
CA ALA A 90 3.90 -6.44 13.21
C ALA A 90 4.88 -5.30 13.51
N LEU A 91 5.21 -4.46 12.52
CA LEU A 91 6.08 -3.30 12.72
C LEU A 91 5.49 -2.29 13.72
N ILE A 92 4.19 -2.05 13.65
CA ILE A 92 3.49 -1.16 14.59
C ILE A 92 3.52 -1.76 16.00
N LYS A 93 3.32 -3.07 16.13
CA LYS A 93 3.37 -3.78 17.40
C LYS A 93 4.78 -3.71 18.01
N VAL A 94 5.84 -3.97 17.21
CA VAL A 94 7.23 -3.80 17.66
C VAL A 94 7.44 -2.39 18.19
N LYS A 95 7.06 -1.37 17.41
CA LYS A 95 7.28 0.03 17.80
C LYS A 95 6.52 0.44 19.07
N ASN A 96 5.31 -0.04 19.26
CA ASN A 96 4.47 0.38 20.37
C ASN A 96 4.73 -0.39 21.67
N GLU A 97 5.09 -1.68 21.57
CA GLU A 97 5.16 -2.57 22.73
C GLU A 97 6.56 -3.02 23.09
N ILE A 98 7.51 -3.04 22.13
CA ILE A 98 8.84 -3.63 22.31
C ILE A 98 9.95 -2.58 22.20
N ASP A 99 9.98 -1.85 21.08
CA ASP A 99 11.06 -0.91 20.77
C ASP A 99 10.54 0.37 20.10
N PRO A 100 10.29 1.42 20.85
CA PRO A 100 9.78 2.69 20.32
C PRO A 100 10.77 3.43 19.42
N THR A 101 12.06 3.04 19.42
CA THR A 101 13.09 3.68 18.58
C THR A 101 13.02 3.25 17.13
N LEU A 102 12.35 2.12 16.79
CA LEU A 102 12.20 1.63 15.43
C LEU A 102 11.56 2.67 14.53
N THR A 103 12.21 2.99 13.42
CA THR A 103 11.78 4.06 12.50
C THR A 103 11.35 3.49 11.15
N PHE A 104 10.13 3.80 10.73
CA PHE A 104 9.57 3.45 9.40
C PHE A 104 8.49 4.45 9.00
N ARG A 105 8.22 4.54 7.68
CA ARG A 105 7.13 5.37 7.15
C ARG A 105 5.86 4.57 7.03
N ARG A 106 4.73 5.19 7.35
CA ARG A 106 3.40 4.63 7.14
C ARG A 106 2.35 5.73 7.05
N SER A 107 1.22 5.46 6.39
CA SER A 107 0.07 6.37 6.34
C SER A 107 -1.23 5.61 6.09
N CYS A 108 -1.64 5.34 4.84
CA CYS A 108 -2.98 4.90 4.47
C CYS A 108 -3.38 3.49 4.95
N ARG A 109 -2.45 2.56 5.14
CA ARG A 109 -2.67 1.14 5.48
C ARG A 109 -3.44 0.31 4.44
N GLU A 110 -3.66 0.85 3.24
CA GLU A 110 -4.47 0.25 2.18
C GLU A 110 -3.79 0.27 0.80
N GLY A 111 -2.48 0.48 0.76
CA GLY A 111 -1.70 0.39 -0.47
C GLY A 111 -1.88 1.56 -1.45
N ILE A 112 -2.26 2.76 -0.97
CA ILE A 112 -2.51 3.94 -1.83
C ILE A 112 -1.39 4.97 -1.74
N CYS A 113 -0.77 5.16 -0.57
CA CYS A 113 0.21 6.24 -0.37
C CYS A 113 1.66 5.86 -0.70
N GLY A 114 1.99 4.57 -0.85
CA GLY A 114 3.35 4.10 -1.12
C GLY A 114 4.34 4.25 0.06
N SER A 115 3.95 4.87 1.17
CA SER A 115 4.87 5.25 2.25
C SER A 115 5.57 4.08 2.94
N CYS A 116 4.90 2.93 3.07
CA CYS A 116 5.43 1.74 3.75
C CYS A 116 6.18 0.79 2.80
N ALA A 117 6.74 1.31 1.71
CA ALA A 117 7.57 0.52 0.80
C ALA A 117 8.89 0.12 1.47
N MET A 118 9.21 -1.16 1.42
CA MET A 118 10.41 -1.76 1.98
C MET A 118 10.71 -3.11 1.32
N ASN A 119 11.83 -3.71 1.65
CA ASN A 119 12.13 -5.07 1.21
C ASN A 119 11.72 -6.06 2.32
N ILE A 120 10.88 -7.02 1.96
CA ILE A 120 10.35 -8.03 2.87
C ILE A 120 10.71 -9.38 2.28
N ASP A 121 11.48 -10.17 3.01
CA ASP A 121 11.95 -11.50 2.60
C ASP A 121 12.59 -11.50 1.20
N GLY A 122 13.40 -10.48 0.89
CA GLY A 122 14.07 -10.31 -0.40
C GLY A 122 13.21 -9.67 -1.50
N CYS A 123 11.90 -9.45 -1.29
CA CYS A 123 10.98 -8.85 -2.25
C CYS A 123 10.60 -7.42 -1.87
N ASN A 124 10.68 -6.47 -2.82
CA ASN A 124 10.18 -5.12 -2.59
C ASN A 124 8.66 -5.11 -2.60
N GLY A 125 8.06 -4.50 -1.58
CA GLY A 125 6.60 -4.46 -1.45
C GLY A 125 6.14 -3.40 -0.45
N LEU A 126 4.83 -3.35 -0.25
CA LEU A 126 4.22 -2.48 0.76
C LEU A 126 3.89 -3.29 2.02
N ALA A 127 4.44 -2.91 3.16
CA ALA A 127 4.19 -3.62 4.41
C ALA A 127 2.69 -3.71 4.78
N CYS A 128 1.86 -2.74 4.37
CA CYS A 128 0.42 -2.75 4.60
C CYS A 128 -0.35 -3.73 3.70
N LEU A 129 0.22 -4.22 2.61
CA LEU A 129 -0.40 -5.21 1.71
C LEU A 129 0.26 -6.57 1.77
N THR A 130 1.43 -6.69 2.37
CA THR A 130 2.16 -7.96 2.51
C THR A 130 1.66 -8.69 3.75
N LYS A 131 1.07 -9.86 3.54
CA LYS A 131 0.65 -10.74 4.64
C LYS A 131 1.88 -11.32 5.34
N ILE A 132 1.77 -11.52 6.63
CA ILE A 132 2.77 -12.24 7.40
C ILE A 132 2.81 -13.69 6.90
N SER A 133 3.98 -14.18 6.46
CA SER A 133 4.15 -15.55 5.99
C SER A 133 4.09 -16.55 7.16
N SER A 134 3.84 -17.81 6.83
CA SER A 134 3.85 -18.92 7.80
C SER A 134 5.26 -19.34 8.25
N ASP A 135 6.30 -18.82 7.59
CA ASP A 135 7.68 -19.15 7.93
C ASP A 135 8.02 -18.71 9.36
N PRO A 136 8.93 -19.40 10.07
CA PRO A 136 9.28 -19.09 11.44
C PRO A 136 9.96 -17.73 11.61
N SER A 137 10.58 -17.21 10.55
CA SER A 137 11.23 -15.90 10.54
C SER A 137 10.90 -15.13 9.27
N SER A 138 10.94 -13.79 9.36
CA SER A 138 10.87 -12.88 8.20
C SER A 138 11.90 -11.78 8.35
N THR A 139 12.57 -11.44 7.25
CA THR A 139 13.59 -10.39 7.21
C THR A 139 13.01 -9.12 6.59
N ILE A 140 13.15 -7.99 7.29
CA ILE A 140 12.64 -6.70 6.84
C ILE A 140 13.80 -5.71 6.76
N THR A 141 14.05 -5.20 5.55
CA THR A 141 15.14 -4.25 5.27
C THR A 141 14.59 -3.03 4.52
N PRO A 142 15.31 -1.90 4.52
CA PRO A 142 14.91 -0.76 3.70
C PRO A 142 14.94 -1.11 2.20
N LEU A 143 14.34 -0.26 1.38
CA LEU A 143 14.44 -0.40 -0.08
C LEU A 143 15.92 -0.49 -0.50
N PRO A 144 16.30 -1.51 -1.30
CA PRO A 144 17.70 -1.75 -1.65
C PRO A 144 18.30 -0.64 -2.49
N HIS A 145 19.62 -0.43 -2.36
CA HIS A 145 20.38 0.57 -3.10
C HIS A 145 19.88 2.04 -2.96
N MET A 146 19.24 2.34 -1.84
CA MET A 146 18.87 3.70 -1.45
C MET A 146 19.69 4.12 -0.22
N PHE A 147 19.99 5.41 -0.08
CA PHE A 147 20.62 5.92 1.12
C PHE A 147 19.66 5.82 2.30
N VAL A 148 20.11 5.18 3.38
CA VAL A 148 19.30 5.02 4.59
C VAL A 148 19.43 6.27 5.44
N ILE A 149 18.30 6.86 5.83
CA ILE A 149 18.24 7.98 6.78
C ILE A 149 18.26 7.44 8.21
N LYS A 150 17.44 6.45 8.50
CA LYS A 150 17.38 5.73 9.77
C LYS A 150 16.54 4.46 9.61
N ASP A 151 17.01 3.33 10.10
CA ASP A 151 16.35 2.02 10.07
C ASP A 151 15.75 1.69 8.69
N LEU A 152 14.42 1.67 8.56
CA LEU A 152 13.70 1.36 7.32
C LEU A 152 13.36 2.61 6.48
N VAL A 153 13.82 3.79 6.88
CA VAL A 153 13.57 5.05 6.19
C VAL A 153 14.71 5.39 5.24
N VAL A 154 14.40 5.50 3.96
CA VAL A 154 15.37 5.84 2.90
C VAL A 154 15.17 7.26 2.37
N ASP A 155 16.25 7.83 1.80
CA ASP A 155 16.19 9.12 1.11
C ASP A 155 15.58 8.95 -0.28
N MET A 156 14.48 9.64 -0.53
CA MET A 156 13.73 9.63 -1.78
C MET A 156 14.04 10.83 -2.69
N THR A 157 14.97 11.69 -2.30
CA THR A 157 15.21 12.97 -3.00
C THR A 157 15.56 12.77 -4.47
N ASN A 158 16.52 11.88 -4.78
CA ASN A 158 16.90 11.58 -6.16
C ASN A 158 15.73 10.98 -6.96
N PHE A 159 14.98 10.07 -6.38
CA PHE A 159 13.81 9.47 -7.01
C PHE A 159 12.75 10.52 -7.40
N TYR A 160 12.46 11.47 -6.52
CA TYR A 160 11.51 12.55 -6.81
C TYR A 160 12.06 13.58 -7.79
N ASN A 161 13.38 13.84 -7.80
CA ASN A 161 14.01 14.69 -8.80
C ASN A 161 13.89 14.08 -10.20
N GLN A 162 14.10 12.78 -10.34
CA GLN A 162 13.89 12.05 -11.61
C GLN A 162 12.42 12.10 -12.05
N TYR A 163 11.49 11.92 -11.12
CA TYR A 163 10.07 12.09 -11.42
C TYR A 163 9.74 13.52 -11.85
N LYS A 164 10.27 14.52 -11.16
CA LYS A 164 10.07 15.93 -11.53
C LYS A 164 10.65 16.27 -12.91
N SER A 165 11.78 15.65 -13.29
CA SER A 165 12.47 15.95 -14.56
C SER A 165 11.67 15.57 -15.80
N ILE A 166 10.71 14.63 -15.69
CA ILE A 166 9.82 14.26 -16.81
C ILE A 166 8.61 15.18 -16.91
N GLU A 167 8.54 16.26 -16.13
CA GLU A 167 7.47 17.25 -16.10
C GLU A 167 6.07 16.60 -16.00
N PRO A 168 5.74 15.96 -14.87
CA PRO A 168 4.52 15.15 -14.71
C PRO A 168 3.27 15.99 -14.53
N TRP A 169 3.01 16.88 -15.49
CA TRP A 169 1.80 17.72 -15.57
C TRP A 169 1.42 17.96 -17.03
N LEU A 170 0.16 18.31 -17.24
CA LEU A 170 -0.38 18.60 -18.57
C LEU A 170 0.29 19.84 -19.20
N LYS A 171 0.79 19.71 -20.41
CA LYS A 171 1.39 20.80 -21.19
C LYS A 171 0.58 21.07 -22.46
N ARG A 172 0.20 22.33 -22.65
CA ARG A 172 -0.54 22.76 -23.84
C ARG A 172 0.05 23.99 -24.48
N LYS A 173 0.03 24.02 -25.79
CA LYS A 173 0.35 25.21 -26.63
C LYS A 173 -0.91 26.04 -26.86
N THR A 174 -2.07 25.37 -26.93
CA THR A 174 -3.36 25.98 -27.19
C THR A 174 -4.12 26.19 -25.89
N PRO A 175 -4.56 27.40 -25.55
CA PRO A 175 -5.40 27.64 -24.39
C PRO A 175 -6.74 26.88 -24.52
N PRO A 176 -7.39 26.54 -23.40
CA PRO A 176 -8.70 25.90 -23.45
C PRO A 176 -9.72 26.82 -24.14
N SER A 177 -10.63 26.23 -24.93
CA SER A 177 -11.64 26.95 -25.72
C SER A 177 -12.59 27.80 -24.86
N SER A 178 -12.69 27.52 -23.56
CA SER A 178 -13.42 28.32 -22.59
C SER A 178 -12.62 28.41 -21.32
N PRO A 179 -12.27 29.65 -20.85
CA PRO A 179 -11.56 29.82 -19.58
C PRO A 179 -12.29 29.17 -18.41
N GLY A 180 -11.55 28.45 -17.56
CA GLY A 180 -12.11 27.80 -16.37
C GLY A 180 -12.87 26.50 -16.60
N LYS A 181 -12.97 26.00 -17.84
CA LYS A 181 -13.56 24.68 -18.14
C LYS A 181 -12.49 23.61 -18.30
N GLU A 182 -12.87 22.38 -17.98
CA GLU A 182 -12.03 21.20 -18.20
C GLU A 182 -11.73 20.97 -19.69
N ILE A 183 -10.53 20.44 -19.94
CA ILE A 183 -10.15 19.94 -21.25
C ILE A 183 -10.72 18.54 -21.40
N LEU A 184 -11.69 18.37 -22.27
CA LEU A 184 -12.40 17.11 -22.47
C LEU A 184 -11.49 16.03 -23.06
N GLN A 185 -11.72 14.80 -22.67
CA GLN A 185 -11.04 13.62 -23.18
C GLN A 185 -12.07 12.53 -23.49
N SER A 186 -11.91 11.83 -24.62
CA SER A 186 -12.79 10.69 -24.91
C SER A 186 -12.52 9.52 -23.97
N LYS A 187 -13.54 8.67 -23.73
CA LYS A 187 -13.39 7.45 -22.93
C LYS A 187 -12.31 6.53 -23.52
N LYS A 188 -12.21 6.46 -24.85
CA LYS A 188 -11.20 5.67 -25.56
C LYS A 188 -9.78 6.19 -25.30
N ASP A 189 -9.58 7.51 -25.32
CA ASP A 189 -8.29 8.10 -25.04
C ASP A 189 -7.92 8.01 -23.56
N ARG A 190 -8.91 8.16 -22.69
CA ARG A 190 -8.71 7.97 -21.25
C ARG A 190 -8.23 6.54 -20.93
N ALA A 191 -8.80 5.53 -21.60
CA ALA A 191 -8.42 4.12 -21.40
C ALA A 191 -6.97 3.82 -21.79
N LYS A 192 -6.34 4.63 -22.66
CA LYS A 192 -4.90 4.49 -22.98
C LYS A 192 -3.97 4.75 -21.79
N LEU A 193 -4.47 5.42 -20.76
CA LEU A 193 -3.70 5.77 -19.56
C LEU A 193 -3.80 4.71 -18.47
N ASP A 194 -4.69 3.71 -18.62
CA ASP A 194 -4.84 2.60 -17.67
C ASP A 194 -3.55 1.78 -17.60
N GLY A 195 -3.18 1.36 -16.39
CA GLY A 195 -1.90 0.72 -16.13
C GLY A 195 -0.71 1.69 -16.00
N MET A 196 -0.93 2.99 -15.99
CA MET A 196 0.09 4.02 -15.80
C MET A 196 -0.27 5.04 -14.72
N TYR A 197 -1.49 5.60 -14.76
CA TYR A 197 -1.90 6.67 -13.83
C TYR A 197 -2.08 6.16 -12.39
N GLU A 198 -2.22 4.85 -12.19
CA GLU A 198 -2.36 4.22 -10.88
C GLU A 198 -1.04 4.15 -10.11
N CYS A 199 0.05 4.61 -10.69
CA CYS A 199 1.35 4.65 -10.03
C CYS A 199 1.31 5.52 -8.76
N ILE A 200 1.70 4.93 -7.63
CA ILE A 200 1.70 5.58 -6.31
C ILE A 200 3.08 6.08 -5.87
N LEU A 201 4.07 6.06 -6.77
CA LEU A 201 5.44 6.53 -6.52
C LEU A 201 6.10 5.89 -5.28
N CYS A 202 5.87 4.60 -5.05
CA CYS A 202 6.44 3.87 -3.91
C CYS A 202 7.91 3.47 -4.07
N ALA A 203 8.49 3.62 -5.26
CA ALA A 203 9.85 3.24 -5.63
C ALA A 203 10.18 1.73 -5.63
N CYS A 204 9.25 0.82 -5.33
CA CYS A 204 9.52 -0.63 -5.34
C CYS A 204 10.10 -1.11 -6.68
N CYS A 205 9.60 -0.60 -7.81
CA CYS A 205 10.07 -0.96 -9.16
C CYS A 205 11.48 -0.42 -9.46
N SER A 206 11.76 0.83 -9.10
CA SER A 206 13.07 1.46 -9.34
C SER A 206 14.15 0.80 -8.52
N THR A 207 13.87 0.52 -7.25
CA THR A 207 14.82 -0.11 -6.33
C THR A 207 14.97 -1.62 -6.55
N SER A 208 14.17 -2.25 -7.39
CA SER A 208 14.34 -3.64 -7.84
C SER A 208 15.08 -3.75 -9.19
N CYS A 209 15.43 -2.61 -9.81
CA CYS A 209 16.04 -2.58 -11.14
C CYS A 209 17.57 -2.51 -11.04
N PRO A 210 18.32 -3.53 -11.51
CA PRO A 210 19.79 -3.48 -11.49
C PRO A 210 20.38 -2.29 -12.25
N SER A 211 19.77 -1.91 -13.38
CA SER A 211 20.22 -0.73 -14.13
C SER A 211 20.09 0.56 -13.31
N TYR A 212 19.09 0.67 -12.45
CA TYR A 212 18.91 1.79 -11.55
C TYR A 212 19.94 1.78 -10.41
N TRP A 213 20.30 0.60 -9.91
CA TRP A 213 21.32 0.47 -8.86
C TRP A 213 22.68 1.00 -9.31
N TRP A 214 23.05 0.70 -10.56
CA TRP A 214 24.37 1.05 -11.11
C TRP A 214 24.46 2.46 -11.68
N ASN A 215 23.33 3.07 -12.06
CA ASN A 215 23.28 4.39 -12.68
C ASN A 215 22.18 5.27 -12.03
N PRO A 216 22.17 5.46 -10.72
CA PRO A 216 21.08 6.15 -10.04
C PRO A 216 20.99 7.64 -10.38
N GLU A 217 22.12 8.27 -10.79
CA GLU A 217 22.14 9.69 -11.14
C GLU A 217 21.57 9.95 -12.55
N SER A 218 21.78 9.03 -13.49
CA SER A 218 21.53 9.27 -14.92
C SER A 218 20.31 8.54 -15.45
N TYR A 219 20.07 7.30 -15.02
CA TYR A 219 18.92 6.52 -15.44
C TYR A 219 17.66 6.97 -14.73
N LEU A 220 16.65 7.38 -15.49
CA LEU A 220 15.38 7.86 -14.93
C LEU A 220 14.64 6.81 -14.11
N GLY A 221 14.87 5.54 -14.38
CA GLY A 221 14.24 4.45 -13.68
C GLY A 221 12.80 4.13 -14.13
N PRO A 222 12.31 2.94 -13.75
CA PRO A 222 11.03 2.45 -14.22
C PRO A 222 9.83 3.33 -13.84
N ALA A 223 9.82 3.92 -12.66
CA ALA A 223 8.69 4.73 -12.20
C ALA A 223 8.59 6.06 -12.99
N ALA A 224 9.69 6.76 -13.18
CA ALA A 224 9.69 8.02 -13.95
C ALA A 224 9.34 7.76 -15.41
N LEU A 225 9.90 6.70 -16.02
CA LEU A 225 9.61 6.36 -17.41
C LEU A 225 8.17 5.88 -17.63
N LEU A 226 7.58 5.14 -16.70
CA LEU A 226 6.14 4.81 -16.74
C LEU A 226 5.30 6.08 -16.74
N ASN A 227 5.62 7.02 -15.86
CA ASN A 227 4.90 8.30 -15.80
C ASN A 227 5.19 9.18 -17.02
N ALA A 228 6.39 9.15 -17.61
CA ALA A 228 6.66 9.81 -18.89
C ALA A 228 5.74 9.28 -19.98
N ASN A 229 5.60 7.96 -20.10
CA ASN A 229 4.67 7.36 -21.08
C ASN A 229 3.21 7.75 -20.83
N ARG A 230 2.82 7.87 -19.57
CA ARG A 230 1.47 8.34 -19.21
C ARG A 230 1.20 9.73 -19.81
N TRP A 231 2.15 10.66 -19.74
CA TRP A 231 2.00 12.00 -20.30
C TRP A 231 2.17 12.05 -21.82
N ILE A 232 3.07 11.24 -22.38
CA ILE A 232 3.24 11.06 -23.83
C ILE A 232 1.95 10.52 -24.48
N SER A 233 1.23 9.64 -23.78
CA SER A 233 0.01 9.01 -24.27
C SER A 233 -1.28 9.80 -23.98
N ASP A 234 -1.20 10.92 -23.25
CA ASP A 234 -2.38 11.73 -22.92
C ASP A 234 -2.79 12.58 -24.13
N SER A 235 -3.96 12.31 -24.68
CA SER A 235 -4.51 13.03 -25.85
C SER A 235 -4.73 14.53 -25.63
N ARG A 236 -4.67 14.98 -24.39
CA ARG A 236 -4.80 16.41 -24.03
C ARG A 236 -3.45 17.12 -24.02
N ASP A 237 -2.34 16.38 -23.94
CA ASP A 237 -0.97 16.92 -23.96
C ASP A 237 -0.55 17.22 -25.41
N GLU A 238 0.04 18.39 -25.63
CA GLU A 238 0.48 18.85 -26.95
C GLU A 238 2.00 18.85 -27.11
N TYR A 239 2.74 18.29 -26.12
CA TYR A 239 4.19 18.27 -26.08
C TYR A 239 4.78 16.88 -26.24
N THR A 240 4.08 15.96 -26.90
CA THR A 240 4.51 14.56 -27.08
C THR A 240 5.92 14.46 -27.67
N LYS A 241 6.23 15.26 -28.71
CA LYS A 241 7.54 15.24 -29.39
C LYS A 241 8.64 15.73 -28.45
N GLU A 242 8.42 16.85 -27.81
CA GLU A 242 9.40 17.46 -26.89
C GLU A 242 9.63 16.56 -25.66
N ARG A 243 8.59 15.85 -25.17
CA ARG A 243 8.74 14.86 -24.10
C ARG A 243 9.57 13.65 -24.53
N LEU A 244 9.38 13.16 -25.75
CA LEU A 244 10.17 12.08 -26.32
C LEU A 244 11.64 12.50 -26.48
N GLU A 245 11.90 13.69 -27.01
CA GLU A 245 13.26 14.25 -27.16
C GLU A 245 13.95 14.41 -25.80
N ALA A 246 13.29 14.91 -24.78
CA ALA A 246 13.85 15.14 -23.45
C ALA A 246 14.36 13.87 -22.75
N ILE A 247 13.80 12.71 -23.08
CA ILE A 247 14.18 11.40 -22.53
C ILE A 247 14.98 10.54 -23.52
N ASN A 248 15.15 10.99 -24.78
CA ASN A 248 15.89 10.26 -25.83
C ASN A 248 17.39 10.36 -25.59
N ASP A 249 17.87 9.66 -24.59
CA ASP A 249 19.26 9.71 -24.15
C ASP A 249 19.73 8.32 -23.76
N GLU A 250 20.99 7.97 -24.04
CA GLU A 250 21.58 6.67 -23.77
C GLU A 250 21.43 6.26 -22.29
N PHE A 251 21.60 7.21 -21.38
CA PHE A 251 21.53 6.95 -19.95
C PHE A 251 20.11 7.06 -19.41
N LYS A 252 19.33 8.04 -19.85
CA LYS A 252 17.98 8.28 -19.32
C LYS A 252 17.00 7.17 -19.66
N LEU A 253 16.95 6.71 -20.93
CA LEU A 253 15.98 5.73 -21.42
C LEU A 253 16.62 4.37 -21.68
N TYR A 254 17.73 4.34 -22.40
CA TYR A 254 18.24 3.11 -23.00
C TYR A 254 19.02 2.22 -22.04
N ARG A 255 19.27 2.65 -20.80
CA ARG A 255 19.76 1.76 -19.71
C ARG A 255 18.75 0.71 -19.27
N CYS A 256 17.53 0.78 -19.76
CA CYS A 256 16.57 -0.30 -19.58
C CYS A 256 16.93 -1.50 -20.49
N HIS A 257 17.30 -2.62 -19.88
CA HIS A 257 17.62 -3.89 -20.56
C HIS A 257 16.50 -4.91 -20.52
N ALA A 258 15.25 -4.49 -20.24
CA ALA A 258 14.06 -5.32 -20.22
C ALA A 258 14.14 -6.53 -19.25
N ILE A 259 14.82 -6.38 -18.11
CA ILE A 259 14.95 -7.43 -17.08
C ILE A 259 13.61 -7.79 -16.43
N MET A 260 12.64 -6.86 -16.46
CA MET A 260 11.25 -7.00 -15.96
C MET A 260 11.07 -7.12 -14.44
N ASN A 261 12.11 -7.02 -13.63
CA ASN A 261 11.98 -6.99 -12.17
C ASN A 261 11.03 -5.87 -11.69
N CYS A 262 10.99 -4.76 -12.41
CA CYS A 262 10.09 -3.64 -12.10
C CYS A 262 8.60 -4.00 -12.21
N ALA A 263 8.21 -4.90 -13.11
CA ALA A 263 6.84 -5.38 -13.21
C ALA A 263 6.50 -6.32 -12.05
N ASN A 264 7.42 -7.23 -11.72
CA ASN A 264 7.24 -8.20 -10.63
C ASN A 264 7.16 -7.52 -9.25
N ALA A 265 7.94 -6.45 -9.04
CA ALA A 265 7.99 -5.74 -7.77
C ALA A 265 6.88 -4.69 -7.59
N CYS A 266 6.03 -4.47 -8.59
CA CYS A 266 5.02 -3.43 -8.49
C CYS A 266 3.83 -3.87 -7.62
N PRO A 267 3.59 -3.24 -6.44
CA PRO A 267 2.49 -3.62 -5.56
C PRO A 267 1.10 -3.26 -6.12
N LYS A 268 1.05 -2.46 -7.21
CA LYS A 268 -0.19 -2.11 -7.93
C LYS A 268 -0.40 -2.97 -9.17
N GLY A 269 0.47 -3.96 -9.44
CA GLY A 269 0.37 -4.82 -10.62
C GLY A 269 0.63 -4.11 -11.95
N LEU A 270 1.29 -2.94 -11.94
CA LEU A 270 1.64 -2.21 -13.14
C LEU A 270 2.84 -2.84 -13.83
N ASN A 271 2.99 -2.57 -15.13
CA ASN A 271 4.13 -3.06 -15.90
C ASN A 271 5.00 -1.93 -16.47
N PRO A 272 5.91 -1.34 -15.66
CA PRO A 272 6.79 -0.28 -16.13
C PRO A 272 7.68 -0.71 -17.32
N GLY A 273 8.11 -1.97 -17.35
CA GLY A 273 8.94 -2.49 -18.44
C GLY A 273 8.25 -2.42 -19.79
N MET A 274 6.97 -2.79 -19.89
CA MET A 274 6.18 -2.67 -21.11
C MET A 274 6.01 -1.21 -21.52
N GLN A 275 5.82 -0.29 -20.58
CA GLN A 275 5.69 1.13 -20.86
C GLN A 275 6.98 1.72 -21.42
N ILE A 276 8.14 1.29 -20.91
CA ILE A 276 9.45 1.67 -21.45
C ILE A 276 9.64 1.15 -22.87
N GLN A 277 9.25 -0.09 -23.15
CA GLN A 277 9.31 -0.65 -24.50
C GLN A 277 8.41 0.13 -25.48
N HIS A 278 7.23 0.55 -25.03
CA HIS A 278 6.36 1.41 -25.81
C HIS A 278 7.03 2.75 -26.15
N ILE A 279 7.66 3.43 -25.18
CA ILE A 279 8.43 4.66 -25.45
C ILE A 279 9.52 4.40 -26.50
N LYS A 280 10.30 3.32 -26.35
CA LYS A 280 11.34 2.98 -27.33
C LYS A 280 10.77 2.76 -28.74
N SER A 281 9.61 2.14 -28.85
CA SER A 281 8.94 1.96 -30.13
C SER A 281 8.47 3.30 -30.74
N LEU A 282 8.06 4.25 -29.91
CA LEU A 282 7.71 5.59 -30.37
C LEU A 282 8.96 6.36 -30.85
N GLN A 283 10.10 6.26 -30.15
CA GLN A 283 11.35 6.88 -30.58
C GLN A 283 11.76 6.39 -31.97
N LEU A 284 11.62 5.13 -32.30
CA LEU A 284 11.89 4.56 -33.63
C LEU A 284 10.95 5.12 -34.71
N LYS A 285 9.73 5.51 -34.36
CA LYS A 285 8.73 6.07 -35.31
C LYS A 285 8.92 7.57 -35.54
N PHE A 286 9.36 8.31 -34.53
CA PHE A 286 9.48 9.76 -34.57
C PHE A 286 10.93 10.24 -34.78
N GLY A 287 11.91 9.36 -34.72
CA GLY A 287 13.33 9.64 -34.84
C GLY A 287 13.88 9.65 -36.28
N HIS A 288 13.00 9.69 -37.31
CA HIS A 288 13.35 9.84 -38.71
C HIS A 288 12.84 11.15 -39.29
#